data_7e5d29c66333ba686eaef6fd88e8a3fd
#
_entry.id   7e5d29c66333ba686eaef6fd88e8a3fd
#
_cell.length_a   1.000
_cell.length_b   1.000
_cell.length_c   1.000
_cell.angle_alpha   90.00
_cell.angle_beta   90.00
_cell.angle_gamma   90.00
#
_symmetry.space_group_name_H-M   'P 1'
#
loop_
_entity.id
_entity.type
_entity.pdbx_description
1 polymer ?
#
loop_
_entity_poly.entity_id
_entity_poly.type
_entity_poly.pdbx_seq_one_letter_code
_entity_poly.pdbx_strand_id
1 'polypeptide(L)'
;MDLHHSHLLIMIITFLIFIIINVASAASIPDASTYTPKGWKMTDRFYGIRYEVFGKVQGVWFRKTTQEMADKLACFGWVQNTIRGTVVGEARCSKVNGPKFEKYLHEGPELARVDKVDVLVYPNTKIKLHFSDFPILDDDRETCFKDKPHQCEQYATNDNNKND
;
A
#
# COMPACT_ATOMS: atom_id res chain seq x y z
N MET A 1 -50.00 26.31 -39.57
CA MET A 1 -48.94 25.35 -39.20
C MET A 1 -48.31 25.88 -37.92
N ASP A 2 -48.64 25.22 -36.80
CA ASP A 2 -48.59 25.83 -35.49
C ASP A 2 -47.16 25.95 -34.95
N LEU A 3 -46.78 27.14 -34.52
CA LEU A 3 -45.50 27.48 -33.89
C LEU A 3 -45.17 26.54 -32.71
N HIS A 4 -46.19 26.03 -32.05
CA HIS A 4 -46.06 25.07 -30.95
C HIS A 4 -45.49 23.71 -31.38
N HIS A 5 -45.84 23.22 -32.57
CA HIS A 5 -45.29 21.94 -33.06
C HIS A 5 -43.81 22.05 -33.44
N SER A 6 -43.39 23.20 -33.92
CA SER A 6 -41.98 23.45 -34.27
C SER A 6 -41.08 23.50 -33.02
N HIS A 7 -41.53 24.13 -31.95
CA HIS A 7 -40.78 24.17 -30.67
C HIS A 7 -40.67 22.80 -30.03
N LEU A 8 -41.73 22.01 -30.05
CA LEU A 8 -41.71 20.65 -29.50
C LEU A 8 -40.72 19.73 -30.26
N LEU A 9 -40.70 19.85 -31.58
CA LEU A 9 -39.80 19.07 -32.44
C LEU A 9 -38.33 19.44 -32.18
N ILE A 10 -38.02 20.71 -32.01
CA ILE A 10 -36.67 21.19 -31.68
C ILE A 10 -36.23 20.66 -30.31
N MET A 11 -37.08 20.70 -29.30
CA MET A 11 -36.79 20.16 -27.96
C MET A 11 -36.50 18.65 -27.99
N ILE A 12 -37.26 17.90 -28.79
CA ILE A 12 -37.03 16.44 -28.91
C ILE A 12 -35.71 16.17 -29.63
N ILE A 13 -35.40 16.89 -30.69
CA ILE A 13 -34.15 16.73 -31.43
C ILE A 13 -32.95 17.10 -30.57
N THR A 14 -32.98 18.19 -29.80
CA THR A 14 -31.89 18.57 -28.89
C THR A 14 -31.71 17.55 -27.76
N PHE A 15 -32.80 17.00 -27.23
CA PHE A 15 -32.72 15.95 -26.21
C PHE A 15 -32.14 14.64 -26.75
N LEU A 16 -32.52 14.23 -27.97
CA LEU A 16 -31.95 13.06 -28.65
C LEU A 16 -30.46 13.26 -28.96
N ILE A 17 -30.05 14.45 -29.42
CA ILE A 17 -28.62 14.78 -29.63
C ILE A 17 -27.84 14.73 -28.32
N PHE A 18 -28.41 15.26 -27.23
CA PHE A 18 -27.80 15.19 -25.91
C PHE A 18 -27.62 13.74 -25.42
N ILE A 19 -28.60 12.87 -25.64
CA ILE A 19 -28.49 11.44 -25.32
C ILE A 19 -27.40 10.77 -26.17
N ILE A 20 -27.37 11.03 -27.48
CA ILE A 20 -26.38 10.45 -28.39
C ILE A 20 -24.96 10.89 -28.01
N ILE A 21 -24.75 12.15 -27.63
CA ILE A 21 -23.45 12.67 -27.22
C ILE A 21 -23.01 12.00 -25.89
N ASN A 22 -23.93 11.80 -24.94
CA ASN A 22 -23.62 11.15 -23.68
C ASN A 22 -23.36 9.63 -23.81
N VAL A 23 -24.06 8.96 -24.75
CA VAL A 23 -23.79 7.53 -25.01
C VAL A 23 -22.50 7.34 -25.81
N ALA A 24 -22.14 8.26 -26.70
CA ALA A 24 -20.87 8.21 -27.43
C ALA A 24 -19.66 8.55 -26.54
N SER A 25 -19.86 9.25 -25.41
CA SER A 25 -18.80 9.52 -24.41
C SER A 25 -18.57 8.38 -23.42
N ALA A 26 -19.37 7.31 -23.49
CA ALA A 26 -19.03 6.03 -22.89
C ALA A 26 -18.01 5.28 -23.79
N ALA A 27 -16.95 6.00 -24.21
CA ALA A 27 -15.80 5.38 -24.85
C ALA A 27 -15.25 4.33 -23.91
N SER A 28 -15.31 3.09 -24.34
CA SER A 28 -14.80 1.89 -23.73
C SER A 28 -13.55 2.19 -22.91
N ILE A 29 -13.66 2.07 -21.58
CA ILE A 29 -12.50 1.96 -20.71
C ILE A 29 -11.71 0.77 -21.28
N PRO A 30 -10.48 0.97 -21.80
CA PRO A 30 -9.71 -0.14 -22.29
C PRO A 30 -9.57 -1.15 -21.16
N ASP A 31 -9.98 -2.38 -21.42
CA ASP A 31 -9.86 -3.49 -20.46
C ASP A 31 -8.42 -3.51 -19.93
N ALA A 32 -8.27 -3.24 -18.65
CA ALA A 32 -6.97 -3.24 -17.98
C ALA A 32 -6.24 -4.59 -18.11
N SER A 33 -6.96 -5.65 -18.55
CA SER A 33 -6.41 -6.98 -18.81
C SER A 33 -5.57 -7.04 -20.09
N THR A 34 -5.76 -6.13 -21.05
CA THR A 34 -5.08 -6.18 -22.35
C THR A 34 -3.80 -5.36 -22.43
N TYR A 35 -3.49 -4.54 -21.41
CA TYR A 35 -2.26 -3.74 -21.39
C TYR A 35 -1.19 -4.36 -20.49
N THR A 36 -0.69 -5.53 -20.86
CA THR A 36 0.61 -6.00 -20.35
C THR A 36 1.69 -5.64 -21.36
N PRO A 37 2.58 -4.67 -21.08
CA PRO A 37 3.73 -4.42 -21.93
C PRO A 37 4.55 -5.71 -22.04
N LYS A 38 4.89 -6.10 -23.27
CA LYS A 38 5.65 -7.31 -23.57
C LYS A 38 6.95 -7.31 -22.74
N GLY A 39 7.10 -8.26 -21.80
CA GLY A 39 8.27 -8.36 -20.92
C GLY A 39 8.04 -8.04 -19.45
N TRP A 40 6.87 -7.60 -19.05
CA TRP A 40 6.56 -7.34 -17.64
C TRP A 40 6.33 -8.65 -16.86
N LYS A 41 7.21 -8.90 -15.89
CA LYS A 41 6.96 -9.91 -14.86
C LYS A 41 6.22 -9.23 -13.70
N MET A 42 5.20 -9.87 -13.14
CA MET A 42 4.48 -9.34 -11.96
C MET A 42 5.43 -9.02 -10.79
N THR A 43 6.57 -9.72 -10.72
CA THR A 43 7.65 -9.49 -9.77
C THR A 43 8.33 -8.12 -9.91
N ASP A 44 8.23 -7.47 -11.08
CA ASP A 44 8.90 -6.18 -11.33
C ASP A 44 8.06 -4.98 -10.85
N ARG A 45 6.84 -5.21 -10.39
CA ARG A 45 5.90 -4.16 -10.01
C ARG A 45 5.99 -3.72 -8.56
N PHE A 46 6.50 -4.58 -7.67
CA PHE A 46 6.41 -4.34 -6.24
C PHE A 46 7.77 -4.11 -5.59
N TYR A 47 7.76 -3.15 -4.67
CA TYR A 47 8.80 -2.91 -3.69
C TYR A 47 8.29 -3.47 -2.37
N GLY A 48 8.83 -4.60 -1.94
CA GLY A 48 8.47 -5.25 -0.68
C GLY A 48 9.49 -4.94 0.39
N ILE A 49 9.03 -4.53 1.56
CA ILE A 49 9.86 -4.32 2.73
C ILE A 49 9.26 -4.98 3.97
N ARG A 50 10.15 -5.44 4.85
CA ARG A 50 9.87 -5.70 6.26
C ARG A 50 10.64 -4.69 7.07
N TYR A 51 10.03 -4.16 8.11
CA TYR A 51 10.64 -3.10 8.90
C TYR A 51 10.41 -3.27 10.40
N GLU A 52 11.34 -2.73 11.18
CA GLU A 52 11.21 -2.52 12.62
C GLU A 52 11.69 -1.11 12.94
N VAL A 53 10.83 -0.32 13.60
CA VAL A 53 11.08 1.09 13.95
C VAL A 53 11.29 1.21 15.44
N PHE A 54 12.40 1.83 15.83
CA PHE A 54 12.85 2.02 17.20
C PHE A 54 12.77 3.49 17.61
N GLY A 55 12.52 3.73 18.88
CA GLY A 55 12.43 5.08 19.44
C GLY A 55 11.16 5.30 20.24
N LYS A 56 10.72 6.55 20.38
CA LYS A 56 9.41 6.88 20.93
C LYS A 56 8.38 6.77 19.81
N VAL A 57 7.93 5.55 19.51
CA VAL A 57 7.07 5.22 18.36
C VAL A 57 5.72 4.61 18.75
N GLN A 58 5.51 4.31 20.04
CA GLN A 58 4.23 3.86 20.58
C GLN A 58 3.55 4.98 21.38
N GLY A 59 2.20 5.00 21.38
CA GLY A 59 1.40 6.05 22.04
C GLY A 59 1.42 7.42 21.33
N VAL A 60 1.94 7.49 20.10
CA VAL A 60 2.15 8.73 19.32
C VAL A 60 1.46 8.69 17.96
N TRP A 61 0.45 7.85 17.80
CA TRP A 61 -0.31 7.62 16.56
C TRP A 61 0.47 6.98 15.41
N PHE A 62 1.66 6.47 15.65
CA PHE A 62 2.56 5.94 14.62
C PHE A 62 1.88 4.89 13.73
N ARG A 63 1.21 3.86 14.32
CA ARG A 63 0.51 2.83 13.56
C ARG A 63 -0.59 3.40 12.67
N LYS A 64 -1.40 4.33 13.22
CA LYS A 64 -2.51 4.95 12.50
C LYS A 64 -2.02 5.76 11.30
N THR A 65 -1.03 6.60 11.51
CA THR A 65 -0.46 7.42 10.43
C THR A 65 0.34 6.58 9.42
N THR A 66 0.93 5.45 9.85
CA THR A 66 1.54 4.48 8.93
C THR A 66 0.50 3.84 8.01
N GLN A 67 -0.66 3.45 8.55
CA GLN A 67 -1.79 2.96 7.77
C GLN A 67 -2.26 4.01 6.77
N GLU A 68 -2.50 5.24 7.20
CA GLU A 68 -2.93 6.35 6.33
C GLU A 68 -1.91 6.65 5.22
N MET A 69 -0.62 6.58 5.53
CA MET A 69 0.44 6.74 4.53
C MET A 69 0.46 5.57 3.55
N ALA A 70 0.26 4.34 4.02
CA ALA A 70 0.17 3.16 3.17
C ALA A 70 -1.01 3.27 2.20
N ASP A 71 -2.19 3.66 2.69
CA ASP A 71 -3.38 3.88 1.88
C ASP A 71 -3.15 4.96 0.82
N LYS A 72 -2.56 6.09 1.21
CA LYS A 72 -2.21 7.20 0.30
C LYS A 72 -1.24 6.77 -0.81
N LEU A 73 -0.33 5.87 -0.51
CA LEU A 73 0.68 5.38 -1.44
C LEU A 73 0.25 4.09 -2.17
N ALA A 74 -0.98 3.61 -1.94
CA ALA A 74 -1.49 2.32 -2.43
C ALA A 74 -0.52 1.17 -2.12
N CYS A 75 -0.08 1.10 -0.86
CA CYS A 75 0.70 0.01 -0.31
C CYS A 75 -0.22 -0.99 0.39
N PHE A 76 0.14 -2.27 0.32
CA PHE A 76 -0.53 -3.36 1.02
C PHE A 76 0.42 -3.91 2.08
N GLY A 77 -0.12 -4.42 3.18
CA GLY A 77 0.71 -4.98 4.23
C GLY A 77 0.05 -4.87 5.59
N TRP A 78 0.84 -4.60 6.61
CA TRP A 78 0.35 -4.50 7.98
C TRP A 78 1.35 -3.74 8.87
N VAL A 79 0.86 -3.26 10.01
CA VAL A 79 1.66 -2.61 11.06
C VAL A 79 1.19 -3.08 12.44
N GLN A 80 2.13 -3.24 13.39
CA GLN A 80 1.87 -3.72 14.75
C GLN A 80 2.84 -3.09 15.75
N ASN A 81 2.42 -2.93 17.02
CA ASN A 81 3.35 -2.69 18.13
C ASN A 81 3.96 -4.02 18.61
N THR A 82 5.15 -3.96 19.14
CA THR A 82 5.76 -5.08 19.85
C THR A 82 5.81 -4.80 21.36
N ILE A 83 5.93 -5.87 22.14
CA ILE A 83 6.16 -5.78 23.60
C ILE A 83 7.49 -5.09 23.94
N ARG A 84 8.42 -4.97 22.97
CA ARG A 84 9.72 -4.31 23.14
C ARG A 84 9.64 -2.78 22.95
N GLY A 85 8.46 -2.23 22.74
CA GLY A 85 8.26 -0.80 22.50
C GLY A 85 8.55 -0.35 21.07
N THR A 86 8.81 -1.28 20.14
CA THR A 86 9.03 -0.99 18.72
C THR A 86 7.73 -1.08 17.92
N VAL A 87 7.75 -0.58 16.68
CA VAL A 87 6.71 -0.79 15.67
C VAL A 87 7.28 -1.64 14.55
N VAL A 88 6.56 -2.67 14.15
CA VAL A 88 6.98 -3.60 13.10
C VAL A 88 5.93 -3.72 12.02
N GLY A 89 6.33 -4.18 10.84
CA GLY A 89 5.40 -4.44 9.76
C GLY A 89 6.04 -4.95 8.49
N GLU A 90 5.16 -5.26 7.55
CA GLU A 90 5.52 -5.54 6.16
C GLU A 90 4.72 -4.62 5.24
N ALA A 91 5.34 -4.13 4.18
CA ALA A 91 4.67 -3.32 3.18
C ALA A 91 5.07 -3.76 1.77
N ARG A 92 4.12 -3.64 0.86
CA ARG A 92 4.30 -3.82 -0.58
C ARG A 92 3.68 -2.66 -1.29
N CYS A 93 4.52 -1.93 -1.93
CA CYS A 93 4.18 -0.75 -2.69
C CYS A 93 4.62 -0.92 -4.13
N SER A 94 4.18 -0.03 -5.01
CA SER A 94 4.84 0.12 -6.31
C SER A 94 6.32 0.51 -6.11
N LYS A 95 7.18 0.23 -7.09
CA LYS A 95 8.60 0.64 -7.05
C LYS A 95 8.78 2.16 -6.87
N VAL A 96 7.82 2.95 -7.30
CA VAL A 96 7.83 4.42 -7.15
C VAL A 96 7.45 4.85 -5.74
N ASN A 97 6.50 4.15 -5.12
CA ASN A 97 5.94 4.52 -3.82
C ASN A 97 6.64 3.85 -2.64
N GLY A 98 7.28 2.68 -2.86
CA GLY A 98 8.02 1.98 -1.82
C GLY A 98 9.08 2.82 -1.13
N PRO A 99 10.00 3.48 -1.86
CA PRO A 99 10.98 4.38 -1.24
C PRO A 99 10.36 5.55 -0.49
N LYS A 100 9.18 6.03 -0.91
CA LYS A 100 8.46 7.10 -0.19
C LYS A 100 7.88 6.60 1.12
N PHE A 101 7.36 5.38 1.12
CA PHE A 101 6.86 4.74 2.32
C PHE A 101 8.00 4.47 3.32
N GLU A 102 9.14 3.95 2.85
CA GLU A 102 10.34 3.75 3.66
C GLU A 102 10.84 5.06 4.26
N LYS A 103 10.93 6.13 3.48
CA LYS A 103 11.29 7.47 3.96
C LYS A 103 10.38 7.92 5.09
N TYR A 104 9.06 7.71 4.95
CA TYR A 104 8.10 8.04 6.00
C TYR A 104 8.37 7.27 7.31
N LEU A 105 8.76 6.00 7.24
CA LEU A 105 9.09 5.23 8.44
C LEU A 105 10.26 5.83 9.23
N HIS A 106 11.23 6.46 8.54
CA HIS A 106 12.34 7.16 9.18
C HIS A 106 11.94 8.53 9.77
N GLU A 107 10.94 9.18 9.21
CA GLU A 107 10.46 10.49 9.68
C GLU A 107 9.44 10.32 10.81
N GLY A 108 8.46 9.42 10.62
CA GLY A 108 7.35 9.22 11.53
C GLY A 108 6.39 10.41 11.60
N PRO A 109 5.34 10.33 12.44
CA PRO A 109 4.46 11.46 12.74
C PRO A 109 5.14 12.47 13.69
N GLU A 110 4.61 13.68 13.75
CA GLU A 110 5.16 14.82 14.50
C GLU A 110 5.45 14.52 15.98
N LEU A 111 4.63 13.69 16.64
CA LEU A 111 4.80 13.32 18.05
C LEU A 111 5.78 12.17 18.28
N ALA A 112 6.25 11.54 17.21
CA ALA A 112 7.20 10.44 17.28
C ALA A 112 8.64 10.98 17.36
N ARG A 113 9.53 10.13 17.92
CA ARG A 113 10.96 10.25 17.75
C ARG A 113 11.48 8.91 17.25
N VAL A 114 11.89 8.87 16.01
CA VAL A 114 12.49 7.69 15.41
C VAL A 114 13.99 7.73 15.64
N ASP A 115 14.51 6.76 16.40
CA ASP A 115 15.93 6.65 16.69
C ASP A 115 16.64 5.79 15.63
N LYS A 116 15.95 4.76 15.12
CA LYS A 116 16.49 3.80 14.13
C LYS A 116 15.35 3.12 13.38
N VAL A 117 15.59 2.75 12.13
CA VAL A 117 14.73 1.85 11.36
C VAL A 117 15.57 0.73 10.75
N ASP A 118 15.25 -0.51 11.08
CA ASP A 118 15.80 -1.67 10.40
C ASP A 118 14.88 -2.09 9.27
N VAL A 119 15.41 -2.16 8.06
CA VAL A 119 14.64 -2.49 6.86
C VAL A 119 15.28 -3.67 6.13
N LEU A 120 14.48 -4.65 5.76
CA LEU A 120 14.83 -5.70 4.84
C LEU A 120 14.04 -5.51 3.54
N VAL A 121 14.74 -5.23 2.45
CA VAL A 121 14.12 -5.06 1.13
C VAL A 121 14.06 -6.41 0.41
N TYR A 122 12.91 -6.74 -0.14
CA TYR A 122 12.69 -7.94 -0.94
C TYR A 122 12.69 -7.58 -2.43
N PRO A 123 13.77 -7.80 -3.17
CA PRO A 123 13.89 -7.38 -4.58
C PRO A 123 13.04 -8.22 -5.55
N ASN A 124 12.68 -9.46 -5.17
CA ASN A 124 11.96 -10.40 -6.04
C ASN A 124 10.90 -11.16 -5.25
N THR A 125 9.78 -10.52 -5.01
CA THR A 125 8.79 -11.08 -4.11
C THR A 125 7.86 -12.08 -4.80
N LYS A 126 8.16 -13.36 -4.65
CA LYS A 126 7.16 -14.43 -4.66
C LYS A 126 6.33 -14.44 -3.36
N ILE A 127 6.29 -13.34 -2.62
CA ILE A 127 5.55 -13.29 -1.36
C ILE A 127 4.06 -13.26 -1.70
N LYS A 128 3.31 -14.24 -1.23
CA LYS A 128 1.86 -14.22 -1.30
C LYS A 128 1.36 -12.96 -0.60
N LEU A 129 0.54 -12.16 -1.29
CA LEU A 129 -0.20 -11.07 -0.67
C LEU A 129 -1.21 -11.72 0.27
N HIS A 130 -0.95 -11.68 1.57
CA HIS A 130 -1.90 -12.12 2.59
C HIS A 130 -2.91 -11.01 2.93
N PHE A 131 -2.64 -9.78 2.50
CA PHE A 131 -3.43 -8.60 2.78
C PHE A 131 -3.80 -7.90 1.47
N SER A 132 -5.07 -7.51 1.34
CA SER A 132 -5.59 -6.66 0.27
C SER A 132 -5.63 -5.18 0.65
N ASP A 133 -5.29 -4.87 1.90
CA ASP A 133 -5.31 -3.57 2.55
C ASP A 133 -4.08 -3.40 3.47
N PHE A 134 -4.12 -2.44 4.39
CA PHE A 134 -3.04 -2.20 5.35
C PHE A 134 -3.59 -2.17 6.79
N PRO A 135 -3.97 -3.32 7.39
CA PRO A 135 -4.50 -3.38 8.75
C PRO A 135 -3.46 -3.05 9.82
N ILE A 136 -3.96 -2.49 10.93
CA ILE A 136 -3.25 -2.44 12.20
C ILE A 136 -3.55 -3.76 12.91
N LEU A 137 -2.52 -4.56 13.17
CA LEU A 137 -2.68 -5.83 13.88
C LEU A 137 -2.70 -5.62 15.40
N ASP A 138 -3.36 -6.55 16.08
CA ASP A 138 -3.42 -6.59 17.54
C ASP A 138 -2.02 -6.82 18.14
N ASP A 139 -1.73 -6.19 19.26
CA ASP A 139 -0.39 -6.19 19.88
C ASP A 139 0.02 -7.56 20.44
N ASP A 140 -0.94 -8.46 20.69
CA ASP A 140 -0.76 -9.82 21.17
C ASP A 140 -0.56 -10.85 20.05
N ARG A 141 -0.71 -10.44 18.77
CA ARG A 141 -0.52 -11.33 17.63
C ARG A 141 0.96 -11.63 17.41
N GLU A 142 1.30 -12.91 17.37
CA GLU A 142 2.67 -13.35 17.07
C GLU A 142 2.98 -13.17 15.57
N THR A 143 3.89 -12.24 15.25
CA THR A 143 4.25 -11.87 13.87
C THR A 143 5.74 -11.93 13.59
N CYS A 144 6.55 -12.40 14.54
CA CYS A 144 8.00 -12.46 14.39
C CYS A 144 8.45 -13.39 13.25
N PHE A 145 9.67 -13.22 12.78
CA PHE A 145 10.23 -13.89 11.60
C PHE A 145 11.47 -14.72 11.93
N LYS A 146 11.90 -15.58 11.00
CA LYS A 146 13.15 -16.30 11.13
C LYS A 146 14.37 -15.38 11.10
N ASP A 147 14.33 -14.36 10.22
CA ASP A 147 15.41 -13.42 9.98
C ASP A 147 15.05 -12.02 10.46
N LYS A 148 16.06 -11.16 10.72
CA LYS A 148 15.87 -9.73 11.02
C LYS A 148 15.26 -8.98 9.82
N PRO A 149 14.53 -7.87 10.01
CA PRO A 149 14.15 -7.30 11.31
C PRO A 149 13.02 -8.09 11.98
N HIS A 150 12.83 -7.89 13.27
CA HIS A 150 11.82 -8.55 14.11
C HIS A 150 11.94 -10.09 14.12
N GLN A 151 13.14 -10.56 14.45
CA GLN A 151 13.43 -11.98 14.56
C GLN A 151 12.76 -12.59 15.79
N CYS A 152 12.19 -13.82 15.64
CA CYS A 152 11.69 -14.59 16.77
C CYS A 152 12.84 -15.03 17.68
N GLU A 153 12.63 -15.02 18.98
CA GLU A 153 13.64 -15.38 19.97
C GLU A 153 14.23 -16.78 19.74
N GLN A 154 13.38 -17.73 19.32
CA GLN A 154 13.81 -19.12 19.02
C GLN A 154 14.87 -19.21 17.90
N TYR A 155 15.01 -18.21 17.05
CA TYR A 155 16.02 -18.18 15.98
C TYR A 155 17.23 -17.30 16.34
N ALA A 156 17.10 -16.37 17.30
CA ALA A 156 18.16 -15.46 17.70
C ALA A 156 19.36 -16.18 18.36
N THR A 157 19.14 -17.33 18.98
CA THR A 157 20.18 -18.11 19.67
C THR A 157 21.12 -18.88 18.74
N ASN A 158 20.74 -19.09 17.47
CA ASN A 158 21.54 -19.89 16.53
C ASN A 158 22.64 -19.08 15.83
N ASP A 159 22.57 -17.74 15.85
CA ASP A 159 23.57 -16.90 15.18
C ASP A 159 24.87 -16.77 16.00
N ASN A 160 24.80 -17.02 17.31
CA ASN A 160 25.99 -16.97 18.22
C ASN A 160 26.89 -18.22 18.11
N ASN A 161 26.43 -19.29 17.46
CA ASN A 161 27.18 -20.57 17.35
C ASN A 161 27.94 -20.74 16.03
N LYS A 162 27.95 -19.73 15.16
CA LYS A 162 28.65 -19.78 13.85
C LYS A 162 30.01 -19.07 13.81
N ASN A 163 30.47 -18.51 14.93
CA ASN A 163 31.72 -17.75 15.02
C ASN A 163 32.78 -18.41 15.92
N ASP A 164 32.69 -19.72 16.15
CA ASP A 164 33.78 -20.51 16.77
C ASP A 164 34.43 -21.46 15.77
#